data_c7dce4b50c53c1cc3f5a64f046891401
#
_entry.id   c7dce4b50c53c1cc3f5a64f046891401
#
_cell.length_a   1.000
_cell.length_b   1.000
_cell.length_c   1.000
_cell.angle_alpha   90.00
_cell.angle_beta   90.00
_cell.angle_gamma   90.00
#
_symmetry.space_group_name_H-M   'P 1'
#
loop_
_entity.id
_entity.type
_entity.pdbx_description
1 polymer ?
#
loop_
_entity_poly.entity_id
_entity_poly.type
_entity_poly.pdbx_seq_one_letter_code
_entity_poly.pdbx_strand_id
1 'polypeptide(L)'
;MTGDWLETIVRMTVAIVASGLIGWDRQRGGQVAGLRTHMLVGLGAALVVSIPLGGTADTSRAVQGVATGIGFLCAGDILHQHGQGGTERVKGLTSAASLWVTAALGMVAAVGAWRHVVIGTIGTLLILIVMRPVERFLIRNHPLPDVPEADRRSTDPPTA
;
A
#
# COMPACT_ATOMS: atom_id res chain seq x y z
N MET A 1 -24.35 24.62 -9.99
CA MET A 1 -23.47 24.61 -8.80
C MET A 1 -23.73 23.44 -7.84
N THR A 2 -24.90 22.83 -7.82
CA THR A 2 -25.20 21.68 -6.94
C THR A 2 -24.65 20.33 -7.44
N GLY A 3 -24.38 20.20 -8.76
CA GLY A 3 -23.82 18.98 -9.34
C GLY A 3 -22.39 18.67 -8.94
N ASP A 4 -21.56 19.68 -8.79
CA ASP A 4 -20.12 19.50 -8.52
C ASP A 4 -19.83 18.91 -7.12
N TRP A 5 -20.61 19.29 -6.11
CA TRP A 5 -20.42 18.78 -4.75
C TRP A 5 -20.82 17.31 -4.61
N LEU A 6 -21.92 16.91 -5.24
CA LEU A 6 -22.37 15.52 -5.21
C LEU A 6 -21.36 14.61 -5.91
N GLU A 7 -20.85 15.03 -7.05
CA GLU A 7 -19.83 14.29 -7.77
C GLU A 7 -18.55 14.16 -6.96
N THR A 8 -18.11 15.24 -6.32
CA THR A 8 -16.93 15.21 -5.44
C THR A 8 -17.12 14.24 -4.27
N ILE A 9 -18.29 14.29 -3.60
CA ILE A 9 -18.61 13.37 -2.50
C ILE A 9 -18.59 11.92 -2.99
N VAL A 10 -19.18 11.63 -4.15
CA VAL A 10 -19.18 10.28 -4.74
C VAL A 10 -17.75 9.80 -5.00
N ARG A 11 -16.91 10.63 -5.63
CA ARG A 11 -15.50 10.29 -5.92
C ARG A 11 -14.71 10.00 -4.65
N MET A 12 -14.85 10.84 -3.62
CA MET A 12 -14.20 10.62 -2.32
C MET A 12 -14.71 9.35 -1.63
N THR A 13 -16.01 9.13 -1.65
CA THR A 13 -16.61 7.91 -1.07
C THR A 13 -16.11 6.65 -1.76
N VAL A 14 -16.04 6.65 -3.08
CA VAL A 14 -15.48 5.51 -3.84
C VAL A 14 -14.01 5.29 -3.52
N ALA A 15 -13.20 6.36 -3.40
CA ALA A 15 -11.80 6.24 -2.98
C ALA A 15 -11.69 5.58 -1.59
N ILE A 16 -12.50 6.04 -0.62
CA ILE A 16 -12.52 5.47 0.73
C ILE A 16 -12.95 4.00 0.72
N VAL A 17 -14.01 3.66 0.00
CA VAL A 17 -14.53 2.29 -0.05
C VAL A 17 -13.55 1.33 -0.71
N ALA A 18 -13.00 1.67 -1.88
CA ALA A 18 -12.02 0.85 -2.58
C ALA A 18 -10.77 0.61 -1.72
N SER A 19 -10.26 1.68 -1.10
CA SER A 19 -9.12 1.62 -0.18
C SER A 19 -9.44 0.81 1.09
N GLY A 20 -10.65 0.97 1.60
CA GLY A 20 -11.13 0.25 2.78
C GLY A 20 -11.22 -1.26 2.55
N LEU A 21 -11.65 -1.70 1.37
CA LEU A 21 -11.69 -3.13 1.03
C LEU A 21 -10.30 -3.78 1.09
N ILE A 22 -9.29 -3.10 0.54
CA ILE A 22 -7.90 -3.55 0.60
C ILE A 22 -7.41 -3.54 2.05
N GLY A 23 -7.61 -2.42 2.76
CA GLY A 23 -7.20 -2.26 4.16
C GLY A 23 -7.86 -3.28 5.12
N TRP A 24 -9.10 -3.67 4.85
CA TRP A 24 -9.80 -4.72 5.59
C TRP A 24 -9.11 -6.08 5.47
N ASP A 25 -8.72 -6.47 4.25
CA ASP A 25 -7.96 -7.69 4.02
C ASP A 25 -6.61 -7.66 4.73
N ARG A 26 -5.92 -6.52 4.68
CA ARG A 26 -4.63 -6.33 5.35
C ARG A 26 -4.76 -6.40 6.87
N GLN A 27 -5.79 -5.77 7.44
CA GLN A 27 -6.05 -5.82 8.88
C GLN A 27 -6.37 -7.23 9.37
N ARG A 28 -7.18 -8.00 8.62
CA ARG A 28 -7.44 -9.42 8.93
C ARG A 28 -6.18 -10.28 8.87
N GLY A 29 -5.24 -9.92 8.02
CA GLY A 29 -3.94 -10.58 7.89
C GLY A 29 -2.93 -10.18 8.98
N GLY A 30 -3.30 -9.34 9.98
CA GLY A 30 -2.42 -8.89 11.05
C GLY A 30 -1.29 -7.96 10.57
N GLN A 31 -1.49 -7.26 9.44
CA GLN A 31 -0.49 -6.35 8.90
C GLN A 31 -0.52 -5.01 9.64
N VAL A 32 0.64 -4.34 9.75
CA VAL A 32 0.79 -3.05 10.44
C VAL A 32 -0.07 -1.98 9.78
N ALA A 33 -0.02 -1.86 8.46
CA ALA A 33 -0.90 -0.97 7.70
C ALA A 33 -2.26 -1.65 7.49
N GLY A 34 -3.24 -1.27 8.33
CA GLY A 34 -4.60 -1.82 8.33
C GLY A 34 -5.63 -0.92 7.64
N LEU A 35 -6.90 -1.12 8.01
CA LEU A 35 -8.07 -0.45 7.43
C LEU A 35 -7.96 1.07 7.41
N ARG A 36 -7.68 1.68 8.57
CA ARG A 36 -7.62 3.15 8.71
C ARG A 36 -6.53 3.76 7.82
N THR A 37 -5.36 3.14 7.81
CA THR A 37 -4.21 3.62 7.02
C THR A 37 -4.54 3.64 5.54
N HIS A 38 -5.11 2.54 5.01
CA HIS A 38 -5.50 2.46 3.61
C HIS A 38 -6.59 3.49 3.25
N MET A 39 -7.64 3.62 4.08
CA MET A 39 -8.70 4.61 3.82
C MET A 39 -8.16 6.05 3.81
N LEU A 40 -7.27 6.41 4.73
CA LEU A 40 -6.66 7.74 4.77
C LEU A 40 -5.73 7.99 3.58
N VAL A 41 -4.94 7.00 3.18
CA VAL A 41 -4.07 7.10 1.99
C VAL A 41 -4.91 7.30 0.73
N GLY A 42 -5.96 6.52 0.54
CA GLY A 42 -6.84 6.65 -0.63
C GLY A 42 -7.57 7.98 -0.67
N LEU A 43 -8.12 8.42 0.46
CA LEU A 43 -8.77 9.72 0.57
C LEU A 43 -7.79 10.87 0.33
N GLY A 44 -6.61 10.83 0.95
CA GLY A 44 -5.58 11.87 0.79
C GLY A 44 -5.12 12.02 -0.66
N ALA A 45 -4.87 10.90 -1.33
CA ALA A 45 -4.51 10.88 -2.74
C ALA A 45 -5.63 11.45 -3.64
N ALA A 46 -6.90 11.07 -3.34
CA ALA A 46 -8.05 11.59 -4.06
C ALA A 46 -8.23 13.09 -3.86
N LEU A 47 -8.08 13.59 -2.63
CA LEU A 47 -8.19 15.02 -2.32
C LEU A 47 -7.16 15.83 -3.11
N VAL A 48 -5.89 15.43 -3.13
CA VAL A 48 -4.83 16.15 -3.83
C VAL A 48 -5.12 16.26 -5.33
N VAL A 49 -5.59 15.18 -5.96
CA VAL A 49 -5.87 15.15 -7.40
C VAL A 49 -7.20 15.82 -7.74
N SER A 50 -8.15 15.92 -6.81
CA SER A 50 -9.45 16.55 -7.03
C SER A 50 -9.42 18.08 -6.99
N ILE A 51 -8.35 18.68 -6.53
CA ILE A 51 -8.21 20.14 -6.51
C ILE A 51 -8.26 20.64 -7.97
N PRO A 52 -9.07 21.68 -8.29
CA PRO A 52 -9.09 22.28 -9.61
C PRO A 52 -7.73 22.92 -9.89
N LEU A 53 -6.89 22.23 -10.61
CA LEU A 53 -5.58 22.69 -11.04
C LEU A 53 -5.71 23.30 -12.44
N GLY A 54 -4.81 24.22 -12.78
CA GLY A 54 -4.89 25.05 -13.98
C GLY A 54 -4.75 24.34 -15.34
N GLY A 55 -4.68 22.99 -15.34
CA GLY A 55 -4.62 22.17 -16.55
C GLY A 55 -4.03 20.79 -16.35
N THR A 56 -3.88 20.05 -17.45
CA THR A 56 -3.36 18.67 -17.45
C THR A 56 -1.93 18.57 -16.90
N ALA A 57 -1.09 19.58 -17.14
CA ALA A 57 0.28 19.62 -16.62
C ALA A 57 0.30 19.69 -15.07
N ASP A 58 -0.60 20.46 -14.48
CA ASP A 58 -0.68 20.59 -13.02
C ASP A 58 -1.24 19.34 -12.38
N THR A 59 -2.22 18.70 -13.01
CA THR A 59 -2.73 17.38 -12.56
C THR A 59 -1.63 16.33 -12.61
N SER A 60 -0.80 16.31 -13.66
CA SER A 60 0.34 15.40 -13.74
C SER A 60 1.37 15.63 -12.63
N ARG A 61 1.62 16.88 -12.26
CA ARG A 61 2.50 17.23 -11.12
C ARG A 61 1.92 16.76 -9.79
N ALA A 62 0.61 16.94 -9.59
CA ALA A 62 -0.07 16.45 -8.40
C ALA A 62 0.03 14.92 -8.27
N VAL A 63 -0.19 14.19 -9.36
CA VAL A 63 -0.05 12.73 -9.41
C VAL A 63 1.39 12.31 -9.08
N GLN A 64 2.40 12.96 -9.65
CA GLN A 64 3.81 12.69 -9.35
C GLN A 64 4.14 12.99 -7.89
N GLY A 65 3.62 14.09 -7.35
CA GLY A 65 3.79 14.45 -5.94
C GLY A 65 3.23 13.39 -4.99
N VAL A 66 2.01 12.91 -5.26
CA VAL A 66 1.41 11.82 -4.46
C VAL A 66 2.23 10.54 -4.60
N ALA A 67 2.60 10.14 -5.83
CA ALA A 67 3.38 8.93 -6.06
C ALA A 67 4.74 8.94 -5.36
N THR A 68 5.40 10.10 -5.32
CA THR A 68 6.67 10.28 -4.61
C THR A 68 6.46 10.30 -3.10
N GLY A 69 5.46 11.02 -2.61
CA GLY A 69 5.16 11.14 -1.18
C GLY A 69 4.77 9.81 -0.55
N ILE A 70 3.98 8.99 -1.23
CA ILE A 70 3.62 7.67 -0.71
C ILE A 70 4.84 6.74 -0.64
N GLY A 71 5.85 6.94 -1.50
CA GLY A 71 7.11 6.20 -1.44
C GLY A 71 7.82 6.37 -0.10
N PHE A 72 7.78 7.57 0.49
CA PHE A 72 8.33 7.85 1.82
C PHE A 72 7.59 7.07 2.93
N LEU A 73 6.25 7.04 2.89
CA LEU A 73 5.45 6.24 3.83
C LEU A 73 5.74 4.75 3.69
N CYS A 74 5.88 4.27 2.45
CA CYS A 74 6.24 2.89 2.16
C CYS A 74 7.62 2.51 2.71
N ALA A 75 8.61 3.39 2.57
CA ALA A 75 9.94 3.19 3.15
C ALA A 75 9.88 3.13 4.69
N GLY A 76 9.09 4.00 5.31
CA GLY A 76 8.86 3.99 6.76
C GLY A 76 8.24 2.69 7.25
N ASP A 77 7.25 2.13 6.54
CA ASP A 77 6.63 0.85 6.89
C ASP A 77 7.62 -0.32 6.81
N ILE A 78 8.48 -0.35 5.78
CA ILE A 78 9.54 -1.37 5.62
C ILE A 78 10.55 -1.29 6.76
N LEU A 79 11.05 -0.09 7.08
CA LEU A 79 12.06 0.13 8.12
C LEU A 79 11.52 -0.22 9.51
N HIS A 80 10.25 0.14 9.80
CA HIS A 80 9.62 -0.16 11.09
C HIS A 80 9.48 -1.66 11.33
N GLN A 81 9.18 -2.44 10.30
CA GLN A 81 9.07 -3.89 10.41
C GLN A 81 10.44 -4.59 10.50
N HIS A 82 11.51 -3.97 10.01
CA HIS A 82 12.86 -4.49 10.11
C HIS A 82 13.39 -4.48 11.57
N GLY A 83 13.02 -3.48 12.37
CA GLY A 83 13.48 -3.31 13.76
C GLY A 83 12.88 -4.28 14.78
N GLN A 84 11.88 -5.08 14.45
CA GLN A 84 11.11 -5.87 15.42
C GLN A 84 11.46 -7.36 15.54
N GLY A 85 12.57 -7.85 15.01
CA GLY A 85 12.74 -9.29 15.08
C GLY A 85 14.06 -9.94 14.76
N GLY A 86 15.20 -9.28 14.84
CA GLY A 86 16.54 -9.93 14.85
C GLY A 86 16.88 -10.91 13.72
N THR A 87 16.02 -11.10 12.75
CA THR A 87 16.24 -11.91 11.54
C THR A 87 16.20 -11.01 10.32
N GLU A 88 17.23 -11.05 9.50
CA GLU A 88 17.45 -10.23 8.29
C GLU A 88 16.39 -10.38 7.17
N ARG A 89 15.17 -10.77 7.47
CA ARG A 89 14.09 -10.79 6.48
C ARG A 89 13.48 -9.41 6.37
N VAL A 90 13.64 -8.78 5.22
CA VAL A 90 12.92 -7.56 4.84
C VAL A 90 11.43 -7.87 4.85
N LYS A 91 10.76 -7.44 5.92
CA LYS A 91 9.30 -7.54 6.08
C LYS A 91 8.67 -6.23 5.62
N GLY A 92 7.41 -6.26 5.20
CA GLY A 92 6.67 -5.04 4.87
C GLY A 92 6.60 -4.68 3.39
N LEU A 93 7.35 -5.34 2.51
CA LEU A 93 7.30 -5.04 1.06
C LEU A 93 5.88 -5.14 0.48
N THR A 94 5.13 -6.17 0.84
CA THR A 94 3.74 -6.34 0.38
C THR A 94 2.82 -5.27 0.98
N SER A 95 3.05 -4.85 2.24
CA SER A 95 2.29 -3.75 2.86
C SER A 95 2.58 -2.44 2.16
N ALA A 96 3.85 -2.12 1.91
CA ALA A 96 4.27 -0.94 1.16
C ALA A 96 3.66 -0.92 -0.25
N ALA A 97 3.73 -2.03 -0.97
CA ALA A 97 3.12 -2.15 -2.30
C ALA A 97 1.60 -1.95 -2.26
N SER A 98 0.90 -2.50 -1.25
CA SER A 98 -0.56 -2.30 -1.09
C SER A 98 -0.93 -0.86 -0.80
N LEU A 99 -0.15 -0.13 0.00
CA LEU A 99 -0.33 1.31 0.24
C LEU A 99 -0.13 2.13 -1.04
N TRP A 100 0.88 1.80 -1.83
CA TRP A 100 1.14 2.47 -3.11
C TRP A 100 -0.03 2.30 -4.09
N VAL A 101 -0.53 1.07 -4.25
CA VAL A 101 -1.72 0.79 -5.07
C VAL A 101 -2.95 1.51 -4.53
N THR A 102 -3.13 1.57 -3.22
CA THR A 102 -4.24 2.29 -2.59
C THR A 102 -4.23 3.78 -2.94
N ALA A 103 -3.05 4.43 -2.91
CA ALA A 103 -2.91 5.81 -3.35
C ALA A 103 -3.28 5.97 -4.83
N ALA A 104 -2.81 5.05 -5.68
CA ALA A 104 -3.15 5.05 -7.11
C ALA A 104 -4.68 4.94 -7.33
N LEU A 105 -5.37 4.06 -6.60
CA LEU A 105 -6.83 3.91 -6.67
C LEU A 105 -7.55 5.19 -6.22
N GLY A 106 -7.05 5.86 -5.19
CA GLY A 106 -7.56 7.16 -4.76
C GLY A 106 -7.46 8.21 -5.87
N MET A 107 -6.29 8.33 -6.51
CA MET A 107 -6.10 9.24 -7.65
C MET A 107 -7.02 8.92 -8.82
N VAL A 108 -7.17 7.64 -9.15
CA VAL A 108 -8.05 7.16 -10.24
C VAL A 108 -9.53 7.44 -9.92
N ALA A 109 -9.95 7.29 -8.66
CA ALA A 109 -11.31 7.63 -8.22
C ALA A 109 -11.57 9.15 -8.34
N ALA A 110 -10.60 9.98 -8.01
CA ALA A 110 -10.70 11.44 -8.11
C ALA A 110 -10.99 11.93 -9.53
N VAL A 111 -10.45 11.27 -10.55
CA VAL A 111 -10.72 11.60 -11.96
C VAL A 111 -11.97 10.92 -12.52
N GLY A 112 -12.69 10.13 -11.71
CA GLY A 112 -13.94 9.49 -12.12
C GLY A 112 -13.76 8.27 -13.03
N ALA A 113 -12.58 7.66 -13.09
CA ALA A 113 -12.30 6.51 -13.93
C ALA A 113 -12.76 5.18 -13.26
N TRP A 114 -14.06 5.04 -13.08
CA TRP A 114 -14.71 3.97 -12.30
C TRP A 114 -14.29 2.55 -12.68
N ARG A 115 -14.16 2.28 -13.99
CA ARG A 115 -13.73 0.97 -14.49
C ARG A 115 -12.35 0.60 -13.94
N HIS A 116 -11.43 1.55 -13.93
CA HIS A 116 -10.07 1.33 -13.43
C HIS A 116 -10.06 1.12 -11.91
N VAL A 117 -10.90 1.85 -11.16
CA VAL A 117 -11.05 1.63 -9.71
C VAL A 117 -11.51 0.20 -9.43
N VAL A 118 -12.57 -0.26 -10.12
CA VAL A 118 -13.11 -1.61 -9.92
C VAL A 118 -12.08 -2.68 -10.29
N ILE A 119 -11.49 -2.59 -11.48
CA ILE A 119 -10.47 -3.54 -11.96
C ILE A 119 -9.25 -3.56 -11.04
N GLY A 120 -8.75 -2.38 -10.65
CA GLY A 120 -7.59 -2.26 -9.77
C GLY A 120 -7.87 -2.81 -8.37
N THR A 121 -9.04 -2.54 -7.80
CA THR A 121 -9.42 -3.08 -6.49
C THR A 121 -9.55 -4.60 -6.52
N ILE A 122 -10.27 -5.15 -7.51
CA ILE A 122 -10.42 -6.61 -7.66
C ILE A 122 -9.06 -7.26 -7.91
N GLY A 123 -8.25 -6.72 -8.82
CA GLY A 123 -6.92 -7.23 -9.11
C GLY A 123 -6.01 -7.25 -7.87
N THR A 124 -6.02 -6.18 -7.10
CA THR A 124 -5.25 -6.09 -5.85
C THR A 124 -5.70 -7.13 -4.84
N LEU A 125 -7.02 -7.27 -4.61
CA LEU A 125 -7.56 -8.27 -3.70
C LEU A 125 -7.26 -9.69 -4.16
N LEU A 126 -7.37 -9.98 -5.45
CA LEU A 126 -6.99 -11.28 -6.02
C LEU A 126 -5.52 -11.61 -5.73
N ILE A 127 -4.62 -10.66 -5.98
CA ILE A 127 -3.19 -10.85 -5.70
C ILE A 127 -2.97 -11.12 -4.20
N LEU A 128 -3.53 -10.28 -3.33
CA LEU A 128 -3.34 -10.40 -1.89
C LEU A 128 -3.91 -11.69 -1.29
N ILE A 129 -5.04 -12.17 -1.81
CA ILE A 129 -5.71 -13.37 -1.30
C ILE A 129 -5.11 -14.64 -1.90
N VAL A 130 -4.95 -14.67 -3.25
CA VAL A 130 -4.52 -15.87 -3.97
C VAL A 130 -3.03 -16.17 -3.75
N MET A 131 -2.20 -15.13 -3.64
CA MET A 131 -0.75 -15.37 -3.45
C MET A 131 -0.40 -15.88 -2.05
N ARG A 132 -1.22 -15.63 -1.02
CA ARG A 132 -0.95 -16.16 0.34
C ARG A 132 -0.80 -17.70 0.40
N PRO A 133 -1.72 -18.51 -0.11
CA PRO A 133 -1.55 -19.97 -0.11
C PRO A 133 -0.42 -20.43 -1.03
N VAL A 134 -0.19 -19.75 -2.15
CA VAL A 134 0.89 -20.07 -3.09
C VAL A 134 2.26 -19.88 -2.43
N GLU A 135 2.47 -18.74 -1.75
CA GLU A 135 3.72 -18.47 -1.00
C GLU A 135 3.95 -19.52 0.08
N ARG A 136 2.92 -19.89 0.85
CA ARG A 136 3.04 -20.94 1.87
C ARG A 136 3.40 -22.29 1.29
N PHE A 137 2.84 -22.64 0.14
CA PHE A 137 3.15 -23.88 -0.57
C PHE A 137 4.59 -23.91 -1.08
N LEU A 138 5.06 -22.80 -1.68
CA LEU A 138 6.43 -22.67 -2.19
C LEU A 138 7.47 -22.75 -1.07
N ILE A 139 7.27 -22.03 0.04
CA ILE A 139 8.18 -22.05 1.19
C ILE A 139 8.24 -23.45 1.82
N ARG A 140 7.14 -24.17 1.86
CA ARG A 140 7.10 -25.54 2.40
C ARG A 140 7.87 -26.53 1.53
N ASN A 141 7.88 -26.34 0.22
CA ASN A 141 8.52 -27.27 -0.72
C ASN A 141 9.99 -26.92 -1.02
N HIS A 142 10.41 -25.69 -0.74
CA HIS A 142 11.79 -25.24 -0.86
C HIS A 142 12.19 -24.49 0.41
N PRO A 143 12.66 -25.23 1.46
CA PRO A 143 13.24 -24.59 2.63
C PRO A 143 14.41 -23.72 2.16
N LEU A 144 14.42 -22.45 2.59
CA LEU A 144 15.54 -21.57 2.30
C LEU A 144 16.81 -22.16 2.93
N PRO A 145 17.96 -22.07 2.25
CA PRO A 145 19.21 -22.55 2.79
C PRO A 145 19.47 -21.89 4.14
N ASP A 146 19.84 -22.69 5.14
CA ASP A 146 20.24 -22.18 6.46
C ASP A 146 21.41 -21.22 6.28
N VAL A 147 21.27 -20.02 6.85
CA VAL A 147 22.38 -19.07 6.92
C VAL A 147 23.49 -19.73 7.75
N PRO A 148 24.72 -19.89 7.24
CA PRO A 148 25.80 -20.55 7.95
C PRO A 148 26.02 -19.88 9.32
N GLU A 149 26.17 -20.68 10.36
CA GLU A 149 26.33 -20.27 11.76
C GLU A 149 27.56 -19.36 11.99
N ALA A 150 28.49 -19.32 11.04
CA ALA A 150 29.66 -18.46 11.05
C ALA A 150 29.36 -16.96 11.07
N ASP A 151 28.22 -16.54 10.46
CA ASP A 151 27.83 -15.13 10.39
C ASP A 151 27.14 -14.64 11.68
N ARG A 152 26.62 -15.55 12.49
CA ARG A 152 26.01 -15.21 13.78
C ARG A 152 27.03 -14.79 14.87
N ARG A 153 28.29 -15.23 14.76
CA ARG A 153 29.31 -14.91 15.76
C ARG A 153 29.96 -13.54 15.59
N SER A 154 29.79 -12.91 14.41
CA SER A 154 30.32 -11.57 14.15
C SER A 154 29.48 -10.44 14.73
N THR A 155 28.27 -10.72 15.20
CA THR A 155 27.33 -9.73 15.74
C THR A 155 27.23 -9.72 17.26
N ASP A 156 27.87 -10.64 17.96
CA ASP A 156 27.94 -10.61 19.42
C ASP A 156 28.85 -9.47 19.89
N PRO A 157 28.37 -8.57 20.78
CA PRO A 157 29.24 -7.54 21.35
C PRO A 157 30.37 -8.19 22.16
N PRO A 158 31.58 -7.62 22.15
CA PRO A 158 32.70 -8.17 22.90
C PRO A 158 32.34 -8.24 24.39
N THR A 159 32.34 -9.43 24.93
CA THR A 159 32.16 -9.65 26.37
C THR A 159 33.31 -8.96 27.10
N ALA A 160 32.97 -7.89 27.85
CA ALA A 160 33.89 -7.20 28.76
C ALA A 160 34.04 -7.96 30.09
#